data_ae7f87474e30d45bd839fcb02b440df8
#
_entry.id   ae7f87474e30d45bd839fcb02b440df8
#
_cell.length_a   1.000
_cell.length_b   1.000
_cell.length_c   1.000
_cell.angle_alpha   90.00
_cell.angle_beta   90.00
_cell.angle_gamma   90.00
#
_symmetry.space_group_name_H-M   'P 1'
#
loop_
_entity.id
_entity.type
_entity.pdbx_description
1 polymer ?
#
loop_
_entity_poly.entity_id
_entity_poly.type
_entity_poly.pdbx_seq_one_letter_code
_entity_poly.pdbx_strand_id
1 'polypeptide(L)'
;YDGLVVRSATKVTAEVFAAAKNLKVVGRAGAGVDNIDVEASTRRGVIVMNTPGGNSVSTAEHTFAMMASLARHIPQATASLKGGLWERGKFTGIELAGKTIAVLGLGQVGREVAMRAGAFRMKVLGYDPYIGEEVALSCGAQLTPLDEIYAAADFITVHIHLTEQTRHFV
;
A
#
# COMPACT_ATOMS: atom_id res chain seq x y z
N TYR A 1 -19.92 12.37 -24.88
CA TYR A 1 -18.71 11.57 -24.83
C TYR A 1 -19.04 10.12 -24.56
N ASP A 2 -18.33 9.20 -25.21
CA ASP A 2 -18.51 7.75 -25.07
C ASP A 2 -17.57 7.13 -24.02
N GLY A 3 -16.50 7.81 -23.70
CA GLY A 3 -15.49 7.38 -22.70
C GLY A 3 -15.09 8.51 -21.78
N LEU A 4 -14.78 8.15 -20.52
CA LEU A 4 -14.28 9.04 -19.50
C LEU A 4 -13.01 8.44 -18.88
N VAL A 5 -11.94 9.22 -18.78
CA VAL A 5 -10.71 8.80 -18.06
C VAL A 5 -10.54 9.69 -16.85
N VAL A 6 -10.34 9.08 -15.69
CA VAL A 6 -10.19 9.79 -14.41
C VAL A 6 -8.98 9.30 -13.63
N ARG A 7 -8.57 10.09 -12.65
CA ARG A 7 -7.64 9.72 -11.57
C ARG A 7 -8.34 9.86 -10.21
N SER A 8 -7.59 9.68 -9.14
CA SER A 8 -8.10 9.58 -7.75
C SER A 8 -8.90 10.79 -7.28
N ALA A 9 -8.58 12.01 -7.75
CA ALA A 9 -9.21 13.24 -7.29
C ALA A 9 -10.63 13.46 -7.85
N THR A 10 -10.97 12.82 -8.97
CA THR A 10 -12.27 12.98 -9.62
C THR A 10 -13.20 11.84 -9.20
N LYS A 11 -14.32 12.19 -8.58
CA LYS A 11 -15.38 11.23 -8.23
C LYS A 11 -16.35 11.06 -9.39
N VAL A 12 -16.64 9.80 -9.74
CA VAL A 12 -17.65 9.45 -10.75
C VAL A 12 -18.84 8.84 -10.02
N THR A 13 -19.78 9.70 -9.67
CA THR A 13 -20.96 9.38 -8.85
C THR A 13 -22.14 8.91 -9.71
N ALA A 14 -23.21 8.45 -9.06
CA ALA A 14 -24.46 8.07 -9.73
C ALA A 14 -25.03 9.22 -10.58
N GLU A 15 -24.90 10.49 -10.13
CA GLU A 15 -25.35 11.66 -10.90
C GLU A 15 -24.56 11.83 -12.19
N VAL A 16 -23.25 11.57 -12.18
CA VAL A 16 -22.41 11.62 -13.39
C VAL A 16 -22.89 10.57 -14.39
N PHE A 17 -23.14 9.34 -13.93
CA PHE A 17 -23.68 8.28 -14.78
C PHE A 17 -25.09 8.63 -15.29
N ALA A 18 -25.93 9.26 -14.49
CA ALA A 18 -27.28 9.69 -14.91
C ALA A 18 -27.23 10.78 -16.00
N ALA A 19 -26.31 11.72 -15.90
CA ALA A 19 -26.13 12.82 -16.86
C ALA A 19 -25.46 12.35 -18.17
N ALA A 20 -24.55 11.39 -18.09
CA ALA A 20 -23.71 10.94 -19.22
C ALA A 20 -24.42 9.84 -20.04
N LYS A 21 -25.46 10.22 -20.80
CA LYS A 21 -26.36 9.27 -21.52
C LYS A 21 -25.63 8.36 -22.54
N ASN A 22 -24.54 8.85 -23.16
CA ASN A 22 -23.79 8.13 -24.18
C ASN A 22 -22.56 7.41 -23.66
N LEU A 23 -22.26 7.50 -22.34
CA LEU A 23 -21.05 6.94 -21.75
C LEU A 23 -21.09 5.41 -21.79
N LYS A 24 -20.04 4.81 -22.33
CA LYS A 24 -19.89 3.35 -22.49
C LYS A 24 -18.79 2.80 -21.59
N VAL A 25 -17.76 3.61 -21.29
CA VAL A 25 -16.61 3.16 -20.53
C VAL A 25 -16.03 4.27 -19.65
N VAL A 26 -15.64 3.89 -18.43
CA VAL A 26 -14.86 4.74 -17.52
C VAL A 26 -13.54 4.05 -17.24
N GLY A 27 -12.42 4.68 -17.60
CA GLY A 27 -11.08 4.23 -17.25
C GLY A 27 -10.53 5.00 -16.04
N ARG A 28 -10.07 4.29 -15.01
CA ARG A 28 -9.31 4.90 -13.93
C ARG A 28 -7.82 4.62 -14.10
N ALA A 29 -7.02 5.66 -14.26
CA ALA A 29 -5.56 5.56 -14.21
C ALA A 29 -5.10 5.40 -12.75
N GLY A 30 -5.22 4.18 -12.23
CA GLY A 30 -4.89 3.79 -10.86
C GLY A 30 -5.36 2.38 -10.53
N ALA A 31 -4.87 1.80 -9.44
CA ALA A 31 -5.11 0.41 -9.06
C ALA A 31 -6.51 0.16 -8.47
N GLY A 32 -7.03 1.09 -7.67
CA GLY A 32 -8.36 0.96 -7.07
C GLY A 32 -9.46 1.57 -7.95
N VAL A 33 -10.73 1.46 -7.51
CA VAL A 33 -11.91 2.07 -8.15
C VAL A 33 -12.82 2.79 -7.12
N ASP A 34 -12.27 3.11 -5.96
CA ASP A 34 -12.95 3.68 -4.80
C ASP A 34 -13.63 5.05 -5.03
N ASN A 35 -13.19 5.77 -6.06
CA ASN A 35 -13.79 7.04 -6.49
C ASN A 35 -14.83 6.90 -7.60
N ILE A 36 -15.21 5.68 -7.97
CA ILE A 36 -16.20 5.39 -9.02
C ILE A 36 -17.35 4.58 -8.40
N ASP A 37 -18.59 5.02 -8.60
CA ASP A 37 -19.79 4.26 -8.22
C ASP A 37 -19.98 3.09 -9.20
N VAL A 38 -19.32 1.97 -8.88
CA VAL A 38 -19.34 0.74 -9.72
C VAL A 38 -20.75 0.17 -9.82
N GLU A 39 -21.55 0.29 -8.76
CA GLU A 39 -22.92 -0.19 -8.79
C GLU A 39 -23.80 0.61 -9.76
N ALA A 40 -23.70 1.94 -9.73
CA ALA A 40 -24.37 2.81 -10.67
C ALA A 40 -23.90 2.57 -12.11
N SER A 41 -22.62 2.32 -12.33
CA SER A 41 -22.09 1.99 -13.66
C SER A 41 -22.67 0.69 -14.20
N THR A 42 -22.73 -0.34 -13.34
CA THR A 42 -23.28 -1.66 -13.69
C THR A 42 -24.77 -1.56 -14.06
N ARG A 43 -25.57 -0.83 -13.27
CA ARG A 43 -26.99 -0.58 -13.60
C ARG A 43 -27.20 0.12 -14.95
N ARG A 44 -26.20 0.90 -15.38
CA ARG A 44 -26.24 1.63 -16.66
C ARG A 44 -25.55 0.88 -17.81
N GLY A 45 -24.98 -0.29 -17.56
CA GLY A 45 -24.20 -1.04 -18.55
C GLY A 45 -22.90 -0.34 -18.97
N VAL A 46 -22.33 0.53 -18.12
CA VAL A 46 -21.06 1.23 -18.38
C VAL A 46 -19.91 0.41 -17.83
N ILE A 47 -18.92 0.13 -18.67
CA ILE A 47 -17.73 -0.65 -18.29
C ILE A 47 -16.81 0.22 -17.43
N VAL A 48 -16.35 -0.30 -16.28
CA VAL A 48 -15.32 0.33 -15.47
C VAL A 48 -14.02 -0.45 -15.62
N MET A 49 -12.95 0.25 -15.97
CA MET A 49 -11.60 -0.31 -16.13
C MET A 49 -10.61 0.42 -15.24
N ASN A 50 -9.62 -0.29 -14.74
CA ASN A 50 -8.53 0.26 -13.94
C ASN A 50 -7.16 -0.22 -14.46
N THR A 51 -6.07 0.23 -13.84
CA THR A 51 -4.70 -0.19 -14.17
C THR A 51 -4.08 -0.93 -12.97
N PRO A 52 -4.39 -2.23 -12.78
CA PRO A 52 -3.85 -3.00 -11.67
C PRO A 52 -2.32 -3.05 -11.74
N GLY A 53 -1.66 -2.83 -10.60
CA GLY A 53 -0.19 -2.91 -10.50
C GLY A 53 0.58 -1.69 -10.99
N GLY A 54 -0.08 -0.73 -11.65
CA GLY A 54 0.60 0.43 -12.22
C GLY A 54 1.35 1.32 -11.21
N ASN A 55 1.05 1.21 -9.92
CA ASN A 55 1.72 1.95 -8.85
C ASN A 55 2.34 1.04 -7.77
N SER A 56 2.42 -0.27 -7.98
CA SER A 56 2.87 -1.20 -6.93
C SER A 56 4.30 -0.92 -6.48
N VAL A 57 5.19 -0.73 -7.43
CA VAL A 57 6.60 -0.41 -7.15
C VAL A 57 6.73 0.92 -6.41
N SER A 58 6.13 1.99 -6.93
CA SER A 58 6.21 3.32 -6.32
C SER A 58 5.60 3.37 -4.92
N THR A 59 4.53 2.63 -4.67
CA THR A 59 3.92 2.52 -3.34
C THR A 59 4.85 1.77 -2.37
N ALA A 60 5.47 0.68 -2.82
CA ALA A 60 6.43 -0.06 -2.00
C ALA A 60 7.68 0.77 -1.69
N GLU A 61 8.20 1.51 -2.65
CA GLU A 61 9.32 2.44 -2.44
C GLU A 61 8.97 3.53 -1.43
N HIS A 62 7.79 4.12 -1.53
CA HIS A 62 7.31 5.11 -0.57
C HIS A 62 7.19 4.51 0.84
N THR A 63 6.68 3.28 0.97
CA THR A 63 6.62 2.55 2.25
C THR A 63 8.01 2.44 2.87
N PHE A 64 9.02 2.03 2.09
CA PHE A 64 10.39 1.92 2.56
C PHE A 64 11.01 3.27 2.90
N ALA A 65 10.76 4.31 2.10
CA ALA A 65 11.25 5.66 2.38
C ALA A 65 10.70 6.18 3.71
N MET A 66 9.42 5.96 3.99
CA MET A 66 8.80 6.33 5.27
C MET A 66 9.39 5.54 6.43
N MET A 67 9.51 4.21 6.32
CA MET A 67 10.06 3.34 7.35
C MET A 67 11.52 3.71 7.67
N ALA A 68 12.35 3.88 6.65
CA ALA A 68 13.74 4.29 6.82
C ALA A 68 13.86 5.69 7.44
N SER A 69 12.99 6.62 7.04
CA SER A 69 12.93 7.97 7.59
C SER A 69 12.54 7.96 9.08
N LEU A 70 11.59 7.11 9.45
CA LEU A 70 11.18 6.91 10.84
C LEU A 70 12.33 6.29 11.66
N ALA A 71 12.91 5.19 11.19
CA ALA A 71 14.00 4.48 11.86
C ALA A 71 15.24 5.34 12.09
N ARG A 72 15.50 6.30 11.24
CA ARG A 72 16.72 7.15 11.24
C ARG A 72 16.43 8.62 11.58
N HIS A 73 15.23 8.98 12.01
CA HIS A 73 14.82 10.34 12.39
C HIS A 73 15.10 11.40 11.30
N ILE A 74 15.00 11.04 10.02
CA ILE A 74 15.43 11.90 8.90
C ILE A 74 14.75 13.27 8.90
N PRO A 75 13.41 13.41 9.05
CA PRO A 75 12.75 14.71 9.05
C PRO A 75 13.21 15.61 10.19
N GLN A 76 13.33 15.06 11.39
CA GLN A 76 13.73 15.80 12.59
C GLN A 76 15.20 16.25 12.49
N ALA A 77 16.09 15.36 12.06
CA ALA A 77 17.50 15.67 11.85
C ALA A 77 17.69 16.75 10.76
N THR A 78 16.91 16.67 9.68
CA THR A 78 16.92 17.68 8.61
C THR A 78 16.46 19.04 9.12
N ALA A 79 15.39 19.09 9.91
CA ALA A 79 14.87 20.33 10.48
C ALA A 79 15.88 20.96 11.44
N SER A 80 16.50 20.17 12.34
CA SER A 80 17.53 20.62 13.26
C SER A 80 18.71 21.22 12.50
N LEU A 81 19.24 20.52 11.48
CA LEU A 81 20.38 20.99 10.70
C LEU A 81 20.05 22.27 9.91
N LYS A 82 18.87 22.34 9.29
CA LYS A 82 18.42 23.57 8.61
C LYS A 82 18.21 24.73 9.58
N GLY A 83 17.92 24.47 10.85
CA GLY A 83 17.85 25.44 11.94
C GLY A 83 19.25 25.86 12.47
N GLY A 84 20.33 25.39 11.87
CA GLY A 84 21.70 25.73 12.27
C GLY A 84 22.23 24.92 13.47
N LEU A 85 21.54 23.85 13.87
CA LEU A 85 21.92 23.01 15.01
C LEU A 85 22.63 21.74 14.55
N TRP A 86 23.68 21.32 15.29
CA TRP A 86 24.44 20.10 15.05
C TRP A 86 24.28 19.12 16.23
N GLU A 87 23.13 18.38 16.26
CA GLU A 87 22.70 17.60 17.42
C GLU A 87 22.75 16.09 17.15
N ARG A 88 23.87 15.57 16.69
CA ARG A 88 24.03 14.16 16.29
C ARG A 88 23.46 13.13 17.28
N GLY A 89 23.69 13.33 18.56
CA GLY A 89 23.26 12.39 19.61
C GLY A 89 21.75 12.28 19.77
N LYS A 90 20.98 13.32 19.41
CA LYS A 90 19.50 13.31 19.48
C LYS A 90 18.84 12.43 18.41
N PHE A 91 19.56 12.20 17.31
CA PHE A 91 19.02 11.51 16.13
C PHE A 91 19.70 10.15 15.91
N THR A 92 20.15 9.51 16.98
CA THR A 92 20.59 8.12 16.94
C THR A 92 19.37 7.24 16.68
N GLY A 93 19.34 6.65 15.48
CA GLY A 93 18.26 5.77 15.07
C GLY A 93 18.58 4.29 15.27
N ILE A 94 17.77 3.44 14.66
CA ILE A 94 17.96 1.98 14.64
C ILE A 94 18.29 1.51 13.22
N GLU A 95 19.02 0.40 13.12
CA GLU A 95 19.21 -0.30 11.85
C GLU A 95 17.98 -1.18 11.53
N LEU A 96 17.68 -1.32 10.26
CA LEU A 96 16.63 -2.23 9.79
C LEU A 96 17.16 -3.66 9.69
N ALA A 97 18.45 -3.83 9.43
CA ALA A 97 19.08 -5.15 9.34
C ALA A 97 18.87 -5.97 10.64
N GLY A 98 18.42 -7.21 10.48
CA GLY A 98 18.11 -8.10 11.60
C GLY A 98 16.78 -7.82 12.31
N LYS A 99 16.06 -6.77 11.94
CA LYS A 99 14.72 -6.47 12.44
C LYS A 99 13.67 -7.31 11.72
N THR A 100 12.52 -7.49 12.38
CA THR A 100 11.38 -8.21 11.82
C THR A 100 10.34 -7.21 11.31
N ILE A 101 9.97 -7.35 10.03
CA ILE A 101 8.84 -6.64 9.44
C ILE A 101 7.69 -7.60 9.18
N ALA A 102 6.49 -7.22 9.53
CA ALA A 102 5.27 -7.90 9.14
C ALA A 102 4.58 -7.16 7.98
N VAL A 103 4.24 -7.89 6.94
CA VAL A 103 3.52 -7.41 5.77
C VAL A 103 2.11 -8.01 5.79
N LEU A 104 1.12 -7.19 6.13
CA LEU A 104 -0.29 -7.59 6.14
C LEU A 104 -0.90 -7.31 4.76
N GLY A 105 -1.19 -8.39 4.02
CA GLY A 105 -1.59 -8.37 2.62
C GLY A 105 -0.39 -8.57 1.69
N LEU A 106 -0.30 -9.77 1.08
CA LEU A 106 0.73 -10.14 0.11
C LEU A 106 0.24 -10.02 -1.35
N GLY A 107 -0.59 -9.00 -1.62
CA GLY A 107 -0.94 -8.59 -2.96
C GLY A 107 0.28 -8.03 -3.72
N GLN A 108 0.05 -7.32 -4.82
CA GLN A 108 1.15 -6.79 -5.65
C GLN A 108 2.08 -5.85 -4.87
N VAL A 109 1.53 -4.91 -4.09
CA VAL A 109 2.32 -3.97 -3.27
C VAL A 109 3.04 -4.69 -2.14
N GLY A 110 2.34 -5.55 -1.39
CA GLY A 110 2.92 -6.26 -0.25
C GLY A 110 4.11 -7.13 -0.65
N ARG A 111 4.05 -7.81 -1.78
CA ARG A 111 5.17 -8.60 -2.31
C ARG A 111 6.37 -7.72 -2.70
N GLU A 112 6.13 -6.57 -3.32
CA GLU A 112 7.18 -5.59 -3.61
C GLU A 112 7.85 -5.06 -2.33
N VAL A 113 7.08 -4.88 -1.26
CA VAL A 113 7.62 -4.51 0.06
C VAL A 113 8.43 -5.66 0.65
N ALA A 114 7.91 -6.89 0.63
CA ALA A 114 8.59 -8.07 1.17
C ALA A 114 9.97 -8.30 0.52
N MET A 115 10.05 -8.22 -0.81
CA MET A 115 11.31 -8.34 -1.53
C MET A 115 12.34 -7.27 -1.11
N ARG A 116 11.90 -6.03 -0.95
CA ARG A 116 12.77 -4.93 -0.49
C ARG A 116 13.23 -5.14 0.94
N ALA A 117 12.36 -5.63 1.81
CA ALA A 117 12.71 -5.95 3.20
C ALA A 117 13.81 -7.03 3.27
N GLY A 118 13.71 -8.05 2.43
CA GLY A 118 14.77 -9.06 2.28
C GLY A 118 16.11 -8.45 1.88
N ALA A 119 16.12 -7.50 0.93
CA ALA A 119 17.32 -6.77 0.53
C ALA A 119 17.94 -5.94 1.68
N PHE A 120 17.13 -5.44 2.60
CA PHE A 120 17.58 -4.80 3.85
C PHE A 120 17.96 -5.79 4.95
N ARG A 121 18.01 -7.09 4.65
CA ARG A 121 18.33 -8.18 5.59
C ARG A 121 17.38 -8.22 6.79
N MET A 122 16.12 -7.86 6.58
CA MET A 122 15.06 -8.00 7.58
C MET A 122 14.49 -9.43 7.54
N LYS A 123 13.97 -9.91 8.68
CA LYS A 123 13.09 -11.07 8.71
C LYS A 123 11.69 -10.61 8.27
N VAL A 124 11.10 -11.28 7.27
CA VAL A 124 9.80 -10.90 6.71
C VAL A 124 8.74 -11.92 7.12
N LEU A 125 7.78 -11.47 7.93
CA LEU A 125 6.57 -12.22 8.24
C LEU A 125 5.44 -11.70 7.33
N GLY A 126 4.63 -12.59 6.79
CA GLY A 126 3.51 -12.26 5.93
C GLY A 126 2.20 -12.77 6.48
N TYR A 127 1.14 -12.00 6.35
CA TYR A 127 -0.22 -12.46 6.58
C TYR A 127 -1.09 -12.15 5.39
N ASP A 128 -1.69 -13.18 4.82
CA ASP A 128 -2.70 -13.05 3.77
C ASP A 128 -3.56 -14.33 3.76
N PRO A 129 -4.88 -14.24 3.96
CA PRO A 129 -5.74 -15.43 4.01
C PRO A 129 -5.97 -16.08 2.63
N TYR A 130 -5.56 -15.43 1.54
CA TYR A 130 -5.81 -15.89 0.16
C TYR A 130 -4.54 -16.34 -0.56
N ILE A 131 -3.36 -16.18 0.05
CA ILE A 131 -2.07 -16.49 -0.57
C ILE A 131 -1.50 -17.78 0.05
N GLY A 132 -1.04 -18.70 -0.80
CA GLY A 132 -0.36 -19.92 -0.37
C GLY A 132 1.12 -19.68 -0.04
N GLU A 133 1.71 -20.64 0.70
CA GLU A 133 3.12 -20.57 1.14
C GLU A 133 4.11 -20.38 -0.01
N GLU A 134 3.90 -21.05 -1.14
CA GLU A 134 4.78 -20.93 -2.31
C GLU A 134 4.89 -19.49 -2.80
N VAL A 135 3.75 -18.78 -2.88
CA VAL A 135 3.73 -17.38 -3.31
C VAL A 135 4.39 -16.46 -2.27
N ALA A 136 4.17 -16.71 -0.98
CA ALA A 136 4.80 -15.95 0.08
C ALA A 136 6.33 -16.14 0.06
N LEU A 137 6.79 -17.37 -0.04
CA LEU A 137 8.22 -17.70 -0.11
C LEU A 137 8.89 -17.09 -1.35
N SER A 138 8.19 -17.02 -2.48
CA SER A 138 8.73 -16.43 -3.71
C SER A 138 9.11 -14.94 -3.57
N CYS A 139 8.49 -14.23 -2.62
CA CYS A 139 8.85 -12.84 -2.29
C CYS A 139 9.65 -12.71 -0.98
N GLY A 140 10.10 -13.84 -0.40
CA GLY A 140 10.91 -13.87 0.81
C GLY A 140 10.13 -13.72 2.11
N ALA A 141 8.79 -13.85 2.09
CA ALA A 141 7.94 -13.77 3.27
C ALA A 141 7.61 -15.17 3.82
N GLN A 142 7.58 -15.31 5.14
CA GLN A 142 7.08 -16.48 5.84
C GLN A 142 5.63 -16.20 6.27
N LEU A 143 4.68 -17.03 5.82
CA LEU A 143 3.29 -16.92 6.31
C LEU A 143 3.24 -17.19 7.80
N THR A 144 2.57 -16.32 8.53
CA THR A 144 2.58 -16.31 9.99
C THR A 144 1.20 -15.87 10.49
N PRO A 145 0.64 -16.53 11.52
CA PRO A 145 -0.59 -16.10 12.18
C PRO A 145 -0.46 -14.71 12.81
N LEU A 146 -1.57 -13.97 12.88
CA LEU A 146 -1.56 -12.57 13.37
C LEU A 146 -1.03 -12.44 14.81
N ASP A 147 -1.41 -13.36 15.70
CA ASP A 147 -0.97 -13.32 17.10
C ASP A 147 0.56 -13.44 17.21
N GLU A 148 1.17 -14.28 16.39
CA GLU A 148 2.63 -14.42 16.32
C GLU A 148 3.27 -13.17 15.69
N ILE A 149 2.64 -12.58 14.67
CA ILE A 149 3.08 -11.32 14.07
C ILE A 149 3.12 -10.20 15.10
N TYR A 150 2.04 -10.03 15.86
CA TYR A 150 1.97 -8.96 16.87
C TYR A 150 2.99 -9.13 17.99
N ALA A 151 3.35 -10.37 18.31
CA ALA A 151 4.38 -10.66 19.30
C ALA A 151 5.82 -10.46 18.81
N ALA A 152 6.08 -10.61 17.51
CA ALA A 152 7.43 -10.73 16.97
C ALA A 152 7.87 -9.55 16.07
N ALA A 153 6.95 -8.76 15.54
CA ALA A 153 7.27 -7.73 14.57
C ALA A 153 7.80 -6.45 15.23
N ASP A 154 8.95 -5.95 14.75
CA ASP A 154 9.44 -4.59 15.06
C ASP A 154 8.71 -3.53 14.23
N PHE A 155 8.27 -3.90 13.03
CA PHE A 155 7.53 -3.05 12.09
C PHE A 155 6.34 -3.80 11.52
N ILE A 156 5.21 -3.13 11.38
CA ILE A 156 4.02 -3.66 10.71
C ILE A 156 3.65 -2.71 9.57
N THR A 157 3.44 -3.25 8.39
CA THR A 157 2.98 -2.50 7.22
C THR A 157 1.71 -3.14 6.64
N VAL A 158 0.73 -2.32 6.31
CA VAL A 158 -0.62 -2.77 5.94
C VAL A 158 -0.88 -2.48 4.48
N HIS A 159 -1.14 -3.53 3.70
CA HIS A 159 -1.40 -3.49 2.25
C HIS A 159 -2.67 -4.28 1.87
N ILE A 160 -3.62 -4.36 2.79
CA ILE A 160 -4.93 -4.99 2.57
C ILE A 160 -5.95 -3.99 2.02
N HIS A 161 -6.95 -4.48 1.30
CA HIS A 161 -8.07 -3.64 0.89
C HIS A 161 -8.98 -3.33 2.08
N LEU A 162 -9.50 -2.10 2.13
CA LEU A 162 -10.50 -1.72 3.11
C LEU A 162 -11.87 -2.33 2.73
N THR A 163 -12.37 -3.19 3.61
CA THR A 163 -13.70 -3.81 3.56
C THR A 163 -14.35 -3.73 4.94
N GLU A 164 -15.59 -4.14 5.08
CA GLU A 164 -16.23 -4.24 6.40
C GLU A 164 -15.47 -5.22 7.33
N GLN A 165 -14.90 -6.30 6.78
CA GLN A 165 -14.13 -7.28 7.56
C GLN A 165 -12.71 -6.79 7.93
N THR A 166 -12.14 -5.89 7.14
CA THR A 166 -10.78 -5.37 7.35
C THR A 166 -10.77 -3.99 8.04
N ARG A 167 -11.92 -3.43 8.32
CA ARG A 167 -12.04 -2.19 9.07
C ARG A 167 -11.57 -2.40 10.51
N HIS A 168 -10.68 -1.55 10.98
CA HIS A 168 -10.06 -1.68 12.33
C HIS A 168 -9.34 -3.03 12.51
N PHE A 169 -8.71 -3.54 11.44
CA PHE A 169 -8.01 -4.83 11.43
C PHE A 169 -6.73 -4.82 12.28
N VAL A 170 -6.13 -3.64 12.46
CA VAL A 170 -4.93 -3.39 13.29
C VAL A 170 -5.26 -2.31 14.32
#